data_888db63991975878ce11b11dbcb88752
#
_entry.id   888db63991975878ce11b11dbcb88752
#
_cell.length_a   1.000
_cell.length_b   1.000
_cell.length_c   1.000
_cell.angle_alpha   90.00
_cell.angle_beta   90.00
_cell.angle_gamma   90.00
#
_symmetry.space_group_name_H-M   'P 1'
#
loop_
_entity.id
_entity.type
_entity.pdbx_description
1 polymer ?
#
loop_
_entity_poly.entity_id
_entity_poly.type
_entity_poly.pdbx_seq_one_letter_code
_entity_poly.pdbx_strand_id
1 'polypeptide(L)'
;MHWSDVVAQRLAAQGDKHIVATGITPSGEFHIGHLREILTGDMIVRAANNAGLEAELVFVVDNADPLRKVYPFLDDEYEAFIGHQLGSIPAPDEHGKPNWERYHNEGWSYGDHFLEPFLNALRQIGVEPRLLPNLQAYQSGKFAHAAKIACDAPDVIREIIERVSGRELPDDWFP
;
A
#
# COMPACT_ATOMS: atom_id res chain seq x y z
N MET A 1 19.35 -6.00 -24.74
CA MET A 1 18.60 -4.90 -24.08
C MET A 1 17.52 -5.55 -23.24
N HIS A 2 17.53 -5.31 -21.95
CA HIS A 2 16.51 -5.82 -21.03
C HIS A 2 15.24 -4.95 -21.10
N TRP A 3 14.06 -5.48 -20.72
CA TRP A 3 12.81 -4.70 -20.79
C TRP A 3 12.85 -3.42 -19.93
N SER A 4 13.54 -3.47 -18.78
CA SER A 4 13.69 -2.30 -17.90
C SER A 4 14.53 -1.18 -18.56
N ASP A 5 15.49 -1.53 -19.43
CA ASP A 5 16.25 -0.52 -20.18
C ASP A 5 15.35 0.22 -21.18
N VAL A 6 14.38 -0.50 -21.78
CA VAL A 6 13.38 0.12 -22.67
C VAL A 6 12.47 1.08 -21.89
N VAL A 7 12.10 0.71 -20.66
CA VAL A 7 11.33 1.61 -19.77
C VAL A 7 12.15 2.82 -19.40
N ALA A 8 13.42 2.65 -19.01
CA ALA A 8 14.32 3.75 -18.68
C ALA A 8 14.48 4.75 -19.84
N GLN A 9 14.58 4.27 -21.09
CA GLN A 9 14.61 5.15 -22.27
C GLN A 9 13.33 5.97 -22.43
N ARG A 10 12.16 5.39 -22.13
CA ARG A 10 10.88 6.11 -22.17
C ARG A 10 10.78 7.15 -21.05
N LEU A 11 11.30 6.85 -19.87
CA LEU A 11 11.37 7.79 -18.75
C LEU A 11 12.27 8.98 -19.10
N ALA A 12 13.44 8.75 -19.70
CA ALA A 12 14.36 9.80 -20.14
C ALA A 12 13.71 10.82 -21.11
N ALA A 13 12.71 10.38 -21.87
CA ALA A 13 11.95 11.29 -22.74
C ALA A 13 10.95 12.17 -22.00
N GLN A 14 10.69 11.90 -20.70
CA GLN A 14 9.74 12.64 -19.86
C GLN A 14 10.43 13.56 -18.84
N GLY A 15 11.73 13.43 -18.65
CA GLY A 15 12.54 14.23 -17.74
C GLY A 15 13.61 13.42 -17.01
N ASP A 16 14.29 14.07 -16.07
CA ASP A 16 15.44 13.48 -15.38
C ASP A 16 15.09 12.87 -14.02
N LYS A 17 13.94 13.24 -13.43
CA LYS A 17 13.52 12.80 -12.08
C LYS A 17 12.23 11.99 -12.13
N HIS A 18 12.26 10.81 -11.49
CA HIS A 18 11.15 9.87 -11.54
C HIS A 18 10.88 9.20 -10.18
N ILE A 19 9.61 9.01 -9.88
CA ILE A 19 9.15 8.17 -8.78
C ILE A 19 8.49 6.93 -9.38
N VAL A 20 8.99 5.77 -9.03
CA VAL A 20 8.38 4.48 -9.35
C VAL A 20 7.63 4.02 -8.10
N ALA A 21 6.30 3.99 -8.16
CA ALA A 21 5.47 3.62 -7.02
C ALA A 21 4.93 2.19 -7.17
N THR A 22 4.94 1.47 -6.07
CA THR A 22 4.29 0.18 -5.88
C THR A 22 3.41 0.26 -4.64
N GLY A 23 2.41 -0.62 -4.47
CA GLY A 23 1.52 -0.55 -3.32
C GLY A 23 0.93 -1.90 -2.94
N ILE A 24 0.94 -2.23 -1.66
CA ILE A 24 0.40 -3.49 -1.16
C ILE A 24 -0.32 -3.26 0.17
N THR A 25 -1.48 -3.91 0.33
CA THR A 25 -2.22 -3.97 1.59
C THR A 25 -1.66 -5.09 2.47
N PRO A 26 -1.17 -4.80 3.70
CA PRO A 26 -0.63 -5.81 4.62
C PRO A 26 -1.77 -6.58 5.34
N SER A 27 -2.61 -7.27 4.58
CA SER A 27 -3.80 -7.97 5.11
C SER A 27 -3.52 -9.42 5.53
N GLY A 28 -2.31 -9.94 5.31
CA GLY A 28 -1.88 -11.29 5.62
C GLY A 28 -0.44 -11.52 5.17
N GLU A 29 0.02 -12.77 5.23
CA GLU A 29 1.38 -13.12 4.82
C GLU A 29 1.69 -12.70 3.38
N PHE A 30 2.85 -12.09 3.20
CA PHE A 30 3.35 -11.73 1.89
C PHE A 30 3.88 -12.96 1.15
N HIS A 31 3.63 -13.02 -0.14
CA HIS A 31 4.05 -14.14 -0.99
C HIS A 31 4.81 -13.65 -2.23
N ILE A 32 5.27 -14.60 -3.05
CA ILE A 32 6.06 -14.31 -4.26
C ILE A 32 5.39 -13.32 -5.23
N GLY A 33 4.06 -13.27 -5.25
CA GLY A 33 3.32 -12.30 -6.07
C GLY A 33 3.58 -10.86 -5.65
N HIS A 34 3.61 -10.58 -4.34
CA HIS A 34 3.96 -9.27 -3.79
C HIS A 34 5.43 -8.92 -4.06
N LEU A 35 6.33 -9.90 -3.89
CA LEU A 35 7.75 -9.71 -4.19
C LEU A 35 7.95 -9.34 -5.66
N ARG A 36 7.23 -9.97 -6.60
CA ARG A 36 7.31 -9.66 -8.02
C ARG A 36 6.96 -8.21 -8.31
N GLU A 37 5.96 -7.64 -7.63
CA GLU A 37 5.57 -6.24 -7.80
C GLU A 37 6.70 -5.30 -7.42
N ILE A 38 7.24 -5.46 -6.21
CA ILE A 38 8.35 -4.62 -5.71
C ILE A 38 9.59 -4.76 -6.58
N LEU A 39 9.98 -5.99 -6.96
CA LEU A 39 11.14 -6.23 -7.82
C LEU A 39 10.97 -5.62 -9.21
N THR A 40 9.76 -5.60 -9.75
CA THR A 40 9.48 -4.92 -11.02
C THR A 40 9.80 -3.43 -10.92
N GLY A 41 9.35 -2.78 -9.85
CA GLY A 41 9.67 -1.37 -9.58
C GLY A 41 11.18 -1.14 -9.37
N ASP A 42 11.84 -1.96 -8.57
CA ASP A 42 13.28 -1.88 -8.30
C ASP A 42 14.12 -2.02 -9.58
N MET A 43 13.75 -2.96 -10.46
CA MET A 43 14.44 -3.13 -11.74
C MET A 43 14.32 -1.90 -12.64
N ILE A 44 13.17 -1.22 -12.65
CA ILE A 44 12.97 0.03 -13.39
C ILE A 44 13.85 1.13 -12.80
N VAL A 45 13.83 1.29 -11.47
CA VAL A 45 14.65 2.30 -10.78
C VAL A 45 16.13 2.09 -11.05
N ARG A 46 16.64 0.86 -10.94
CA ARG A 46 18.05 0.54 -11.23
C ARG A 46 18.40 0.85 -12.68
N ALA A 47 17.54 0.48 -13.64
CA ALA A 47 17.78 0.76 -15.06
C ALA A 47 17.77 2.27 -15.35
N ALA A 48 16.85 3.03 -14.74
CA ALA A 48 16.78 4.47 -14.88
C ALA A 48 18.04 5.15 -14.32
N ASN A 49 18.45 4.78 -13.09
CA ASN A 49 19.66 5.32 -12.47
C ASN A 49 20.93 4.95 -13.26
N ASN A 50 21.03 3.73 -13.79
CA ASN A 50 22.13 3.32 -14.67
C ASN A 50 22.15 4.10 -15.99
N ALA A 51 21.02 4.59 -16.46
CA ALA A 51 20.91 5.46 -17.64
C ALA A 51 21.17 6.95 -17.33
N GLY A 52 21.52 7.29 -16.07
CA GLY A 52 21.85 8.65 -15.65
C GLY A 52 20.65 9.49 -15.19
N LEU A 53 19.47 8.88 -15.00
CA LEU A 53 18.30 9.55 -14.43
C LEU A 53 18.36 9.51 -12.89
N GLU A 54 17.55 10.35 -12.23
CA GLU A 54 17.32 10.32 -10.78
C GLU A 54 15.97 9.63 -10.52
N ALA A 55 16.01 8.36 -10.15
CA ALA A 55 14.81 7.58 -9.87
C ALA A 55 14.81 6.99 -8.45
N GLU A 56 13.66 7.02 -7.76
CA GLU A 56 13.45 6.38 -6.47
C GLU A 56 12.29 5.38 -6.52
N LEU A 57 12.39 4.33 -5.70
CA LEU A 57 11.31 3.38 -5.45
C LEU A 57 10.50 3.82 -4.23
N VAL A 58 9.20 4.00 -4.39
CA VAL A 58 8.25 4.27 -3.31
C VAL A 58 7.36 3.06 -3.13
N PHE A 59 7.27 2.57 -1.90
CA PHE A 59 6.35 1.52 -1.53
C PHE A 59 5.21 2.11 -0.68
N VAL A 60 4.03 2.18 -1.27
CA VAL A 60 2.80 2.58 -0.60
C VAL A 60 2.30 1.41 0.23
N VAL A 61 2.26 1.58 1.55
CA VAL A 61 1.72 0.59 2.47
C VAL A 61 0.27 0.93 2.74
N ASP A 62 -0.66 0.14 2.18
CA ASP A 62 -2.10 0.36 2.31
C ASP A 62 -2.64 -0.14 3.67
N ASN A 63 -2.04 0.34 4.75
CA ASN A 63 -2.44 0.02 6.13
C ASN A 63 -3.68 0.80 6.61
N ALA A 64 -4.20 1.71 5.79
CA ALA A 64 -5.50 2.36 5.97
C ALA A 64 -6.66 1.47 5.49
N ASP A 65 -6.38 0.43 4.69
CA ASP A 65 -7.40 -0.53 4.28
C ASP A 65 -8.02 -1.23 5.48
N PRO A 66 -9.34 -1.53 5.44
CA PRO A 66 -10.02 -2.20 6.55
C PRO A 66 -9.77 -3.70 6.59
N LEU A 67 -9.81 -4.27 7.79
CA LEU A 67 -9.98 -5.72 7.95
C LEU A 67 -11.34 -6.12 7.37
N ARG A 68 -11.35 -6.96 6.33
CA ARG A 68 -12.57 -7.27 5.56
C ARG A 68 -13.33 -8.48 6.12
N LYS A 69 -12.63 -9.36 6.82
CA LYS A 69 -13.17 -10.60 7.41
C LYS A 69 -12.19 -11.17 8.43
N VAL A 70 -12.65 -12.06 9.27
CA VAL A 70 -11.78 -12.89 10.09
C VAL A 70 -11.15 -13.96 9.17
N TYR A 71 -9.82 -13.94 9.07
CA TYR A 71 -9.08 -14.93 8.29
C TYR A 71 -8.88 -16.22 9.09
N PRO A 72 -8.66 -17.41 8.46
CA PRO A 72 -8.56 -18.69 9.17
C PRO A 72 -7.43 -18.78 10.21
N PHE A 73 -6.45 -17.88 10.15
CA PHE A 73 -5.34 -17.81 11.12
C PHE A 73 -5.62 -16.84 12.29
N LEU A 74 -6.78 -16.19 12.30
CA LEU A 74 -7.19 -15.26 13.37
C LEU A 74 -8.22 -15.93 14.27
N ASP A 75 -8.20 -15.55 15.55
CA ASP A 75 -9.24 -15.88 16.51
C ASP A 75 -10.52 -15.08 16.22
N ASP A 76 -11.68 -15.61 16.64
CA ASP A 76 -12.99 -14.96 16.47
C ASP A 76 -13.08 -13.58 17.14
N GLU A 77 -12.20 -13.26 18.11
CA GLU A 77 -12.10 -11.92 18.69
C GLU A 77 -11.87 -10.83 17.64
N TYR A 78 -11.33 -11.18 16.48
CA TYR A 78 -11.14 -10.24 15.35
C TYR A 78 -12.43 -9.84 14.64
N GLU A 79 -13.57 -10.47 14.92
CA GLU A 79 -14.88 -10.00 14.42
C GLU A 79 -15.15 -8.55 14.83
N ALA A 80 -14.72 -8.16 16.04
CA ALA A 80 -14.87 -6.81 16.56
C ALA A 80 -14.09 -5.75 15.74
N PHE A 81 -13.10 -6.16 14.92
CA PHE A 81 -12.26 -5.28 14.13
C PHE A 81 -12.62 -5.25 12.64
N ILE A 82 -13.63 -5.99 12.21
CA ILE A 82 -14.09 -5.91 10.81
C ILE A 82 -14.50 -4.47 10.50
N GLY A 83 -13.94 -3.92 9.42
CA GLY A 83 -14.13 -2.52 9.05
C GLY A 83 -13.10 -1.54 9.64
N HIS A 84 -12.29 -1.96 10.63
CA HIS A 84 -11.21 -1.13 11.18
C HIS A 84 -9.94 -1.22 10.32
N GLN A 85 -9.21 -0.13 10.26
CA GLN A 85 -7.98 -0.01 9.48
C GLN A 85 -6.88 -0.94 10.04
N LEU A 86 -6.16 -1.63 9.14
CA LEU A 86 -5.12 -2.60 9.52
C LEU A 86 -3.98 -2.00 10.35
N GLY A 87 -3.68 -0.71 10.15
CA GLY A 87 -2.68 0.01 10.93
C GLY A 87 -3.18 0.51 12.31
N SER A 88 -4.45 0.28 12.66
CA SER A 88 -5.05 0.75 13.93
C SER A 88 -5.67 -0.36 14.77
N ILE A 89 -5.41 -1.60 14.45
CA ILE A 89 -5.82 -2.77 15.23
C ILE A 89 -4.61 -3.56 15.71
N PRO A 90 -4.69 -4.27 16.85
CA PRO A 90 -3.59 -5.05 17.38
C PRO A 90 -3.16 -6.16 16.42
N ALA A 91 -1.88 -6.52 16.43
CA ALA A 91 -1.34 -7.67 15.73
C ALA A 91 -1.82 -8.99 16.37
N PRO A 92 -1.92 -10.10 15.60
CA PRO A 92 -2.18 -11.40 16.20
C PRO A 92 -0.96 -11.91 17.00
N ASP A 93 -1.23 -12.64 18.07
CA ASP A 93 -0.26 -13.46 18.77
C ASP A 93 -0.08 -14.84 18.09
N GLU A 94 0.67 -15.74 18.72
CA GLU A 94 0.91 -17.10 18.23
C GLU A 94 -0.36 -17.99 18.16
N HIS A 95 -1.43 -17.58 18.82
CA HIS A 95 -2.73 -18.26 18.81
C HIS A 95 -3.76 -17.53 17.92
N GLY A 96 -3.36 -16.49 17.23
CA GLY A 96 -4.22 -15.67 16.39
C GLY A 96 -5.05 -14.64 17.15
N LYS A 97 -4.82 -14.45 18.47
CA LYS A 97 -5.57 -13.51 19.29
C LYS A 97 -4.97 -12.11 19.25
N PRO A 98 -5.79 -11.04 19.47
CA PRO A 98 -5.28 -9.68 19.53
C PRO A 98 -4.22 -9.49 20.62
N ASN A 99 -2.99 -9.18 20.26
CA ASN A 99 -1.89 -8.91 21.19
C ASN A 99 -1.96 -7.47 21.71
N TRP A 100 -2.81 -7.24 22.68
CA TRP A 100 -3.01 -5.93 23.28
C TRP A 100 -1.78 -5.40 24.00
N GLU A 101 -0.99 -6.27 24.63
CA GLU A 101 0.22 -5.88 25.35
C GLU A 101 1.21 -5.22 24.38
N ARG A 102 1.51 -5.87 23.27
CA ARG A 102 2.43 -5.34 22.27
C ARG A 102 1.87 -4.10 21.57
N TYR A 103 0.56 -4.08 21.30
CA TYR A 103 -0.09 -2.93 20.70
C TYR A 103 0.01 -1.67 21.56
N HIS A 104 -0.25 -1.78 22.88
CA HIS A 104 -0.19 -0.65 23.80
C HIS A 104 1.23 -0.18 24.12
N ASN A 105 2.17 -1.13 24.22
CA ASN A 105 3.56 -0.81 24.62
C ASN A 105 4.43 -0.34 23.44
N GLU A 106 4.22 -0.91 22.24
CA GLU A 106 5.08 -0.69 21.08
C GLU A 106 4.34 0.00 19.90
N GLY A 107 3.03 0.13 19.97
CA GLY A 107 2.21 0.57 18.85
C GLY A 107 2.14 -0.45 17.71
N TRP A 108 2.44 -1.74 17.99
CA TRP A 108 2.58 -2.79 16.99
C TRP A 108 1.22 -3.22 16.45
N SER A 109 0.92 -2.76 15.23
CA SER A 109 -0.36 -3.02 14.58
C SER A 109 -0.38 -4.35 13.79
N TYR A 110 -1.57 -4.75 13.39
CA TYR A 110 -1.79 -5.85 12.45
C TYR A 110 -1.01 -5.64 11.15
N GLY A 111 -1.04 -4.43 10.58
CA GLY A 111 -0.30 -4.10 9.37
C GLY A 111 1.21 -4.27 9.55
N ASP A 112 1.76 -3.84 10.69
CA ASP A 112 3.19 -3.97 10.98
C ASP A 112 3.62 -5.44 11.10
N HIS A 113 2.77 -6.28 11.69
CA HIS A 113 3.03 -7.71 11.87
C HIS A 113 3.33 -8.43 10.55
N PHE A 114 2.55 -8.16 9.52
CA PHE A 114 2.74 -8.79 8.21
C PHE A 114 3.79 -8.06 7.35
N LEU A 115 3.92 -6.75 7.52
CA LEU A 115 4.84 -5.94 6.73
C LEU A 115 6.32 -6.20 7.10
N GLU A 116 6.64 -6.26 8.39
CA GLU A 116 8.03 -6.30 8.86
C GLU A 116 8.83 -7.52 8.33
N PRO A 117 8.31 -8.76 8.32
CA PRO A 117 9.01 -9.89 7.72
C PRO A 117 9.31 -9.69 6.24
N PHE A 118 8.40 -9.04 5.50
CA PHE A 118 8.58 -8.74 4.09
C PHE A 118 9.67 -7.68 3.87
N LEU A 119 9.68 -6.61 4.66
CA LEU A 119 10.74 -5.60 4.60
C LEU A 119 12.11 -6.19 4.94
N ASN A 120 12.17 -7.12 5.91
CA ASN A 120 13.40 -7.84 6.23
C ASN A 120 13.89 -8.69 5.05
N ALA A 121 12.99 -9.38 4.35
CA ALA A 121 13.33 -10.13 3.15
C ALA A 121 13.82 -9.23 2.01
N LEU A 122 13.20 -8.07 1.81
CA LEU A 122 13.64 -7.08 0.81
C LEU A 122 15.05 -6.57 1.11
N ARG A 123 15.35 -6.23 2.37
CA ARG A 123 16.71 -5.80 2.79
C ARG A 123 17.77 -6.86 2.50
N GLN A 124 17.45 -8.16 2.71
CA GLN A 124 18.40 -9.25 2.42
C GLN A 124 18.78 -9.35 0.93
N ILE A 125 17.92 -8.91 0.04
CA ILE A 125 18.19 -8.90 -1.42
C ILE A 125 18.59 -7.50 -1.94
N GLY A 126 18.84 -6.56 -1.03
CA GLY A 126 19.32 -5.21 -1.37
C GLY A 126 18.25 -4.32 -2.02
N VAL A 127 16.98 -4.49 -1.64
CA VAL A 127 15.86 -3.66 -2.06
C VAL A 127 15.34 -2.85 -0.88
N GLU A 128 15.51 -1.54 -0.92
CA GLU A 128 15.16 -0.62 0.17
C GLU A 128 14.28 0.53 -0.37
N PRO A 129 12.98 0.30 -0.54
CA PRO A 129 12.07 1.34 -1.00
C PRO A 129 11.82 2.39 0.09
N ARG A 130 11.54 3.63 -0.31
CA ARG A 130 10.98 4.62 0.60
C ARG A 130 9.53 4.25 0.93
N LEU A 131 9.22 4.02 2.19
CA LEU A 131 7.88 3.66 2.64
C LEU A 131 6.97 4.88 2.70
N LEU A 132 5.74 4.69 2.24
CA LEU A 132 4.64 5.65 2.39
C LEU A 132 3.43 4.94 3.03
N PRO A 133 3.33 4.91 4.38
CA PRO A 133 2.18 4.31 5.05
C PRO A 133 0.96 5.22 4.93
N ASN A 134 -0.11 4.69 4.33
CA ASN A 134 -1.31 5.45 4.00
C ASN A 134 -2.07 5.96 5.22
N LEU A 135 -2.20 5.15 6.28
CA LEU A 135 -2.89 5.58 7.50
C LEU A 135 -2.25 6.86 8.06
N GLN A 136 -0.93 6.89 8.20
CA GLN A 136 -0.20 8.05 8.70
C GLN A 136 -0.28 9.24 7.72
N ALA A 137 -0.35 8.97 6.42
CA ALA A 137 -0.53 10.01 5.42
C ALA A 137 -1.92 10.65 5.51
N TYR A 138 -2.98 9.87 5.75
CA TYR A 138 -4.33 10.39 6.03
C TYR A 138 -4.37 11.18 7.34
N GLN A 139 -3.85 10.62 8.43
CA GLN A 139 -3.85 11.25 9.75
C GLN A 139 -3.06 12.58 9.77
N SER A 140 -1.99 12.66 9.00
CA SER A 140 -1.19 13.89 8.86
C SER A 140 -1.78 14.93 7.89
N GLY A 141 -2.94 14.65 7.29
CA GLY A 141 -3.63 15.55 6.37
C GLY A 141 -3.03 15.64 4.96
N LYS A 142 -2.10 14.76 4.58
CA LYS A 142 -1.47 14.80 3.24
C LYS A 142 -2.49 14.68 2.10
N PHE A 143 -3.59 13.96 2.33
CA PHE A 143 -4.67 13.79 1.36
C PHE A 143 -5.84 14.76 1.54
N ALA A 144 -5.82 15.64 2.55
CA ALA A 144 -6.97 16.49 2.89
C ALA A 144 -7.44 17.38 1.72
N HIS A 145 -6.51 17.95 0.96
CA HIS A 145 -6.85 18.77 -0.20
C HIS A 145 -7.50 17.94 -1.32
N ALA A 146 -6.95 16.80 -1.66
CA ALA A 146 -7.50 15.90 -2.69
C ALA A 146 -8.85 15.32 -2.26
N ALA A 147 -8.98 14.92 -0.99
CA ALA A 147 -10.23 14.44 -0.41
C ALA A 147 -11.32 15.52 -0.48
N LYS A 148 -10.98 16.79 -0.15
CA LYS A 148 -11.92 17.91 -0.29
C LYS A 148 -12.42 18.08 -1.73
N ILE A 149 -11.51 18.03 -2.72
CA ILE A 149 -11.90 18.13 -4.13
C ILE A 149 -12.87 16.98 -4.52
N ALA A 150 -12.57 15.76 -4.06
CA ALA A 150 -13.43 14.61 -4.32
C ALA A 150 -14.82 14.79 -3.69
N CYS A 151 -14.88 15.22 -2.42
CA CYS A 151 -16.13 15.46 -1.70
C CYS A 151 -16.95 16.64 -2.29
N ASP A 152 -16.29 17.62 -2.89
CA ASP A 152 -16.96 18.75 -3.54
C ASP A 152 -17.52 18.42 -4.93
N ALA A 153 -17.18 17.24 -5.50
CA ALA A 153 -17.57 16.82 -6.85
C ALA A 153 -18.07 15.36 -6.92
N PRO A 154 -19.01 14.93 -6.05
CA PRO A 154 -19.43 13.53 -5.96
C PRO A 154 -20.08 13.03 -7.26
N ASP A 155 -20.92 13.84 -7.91
CA ASP A 155 -21.61 13.45 -9.14
C ASP A 155 -20.65 13.21 -10.31
N VAL A 156 -19.61 14.05 -10.43
CA VAL A 156 -18.57 13.91 -11.46
C VAL A 156 -17.78 12.62 -11.25
N ILE A 157 -17.43 12.31 -9.99
CA ILE A 157 -16.69 11.09 -9.66
C ILE A 157 -17.57 9.86 -9.89
N ARG A 158 -18.85 9.91 -9.52
CA ARG A 158 -19.83 8.85 -9.82
C ARG A 158 -19.86 8.56 -11.32
N GLU A 159 -20.09 9.58 -12.15
CA GLU A 159 -20.14 9.43 -13.61
C GLU A 159 -18.85 8.79 -14.17
N ILE A 160 -17.68 9.23 -13.68
CA ILE A 160 -16.41 8.67 -14.12
C ILE A 160 -16.29 7.20 -13.73
N ILE A 161 -16.62 6.84 -12.49
CA ILE A 161 -16.53 5.46 -12.00
C ILE A 161 -17.48 4.56 -12.80
N GLU A 162 -18.73 4.95 -12.95
CA GLU A 162 -19.73 4.16 -13.68
C GLU A 162 -19.32 3.96 -15.15
N ARG A 163 -18.88 5.02 -15.81
CA ARG A 163 -18.43 4.96 -17.21
C ARG A 163 -17.20 4.11 -17.42
N VAL A 164 -16.21 4.19 -16.52
CA VAL A 164 -14.92 3.50 -16.68
C VAL A 164 -14.98 2.06 -16.20
N SER A 165 -15.66 1.80 -15.09
CA SER A 165 -15.72 0.46 -14.48
C SER A 165 -16.92 -0.36 -14.94
N GLY A 166 -17.94 0.25 -15.52
CA GLY A 166 -19.22 -0.39 -15.86
C GLY A 166 -20.04 -0.78 -14.63
N ARG A 167 -19.74 -0.25 -13.44
CA ARG A 167 -20.49 -0.50 -12.21
C ARG A 167 -21.63 0.50 -12.12
N GLU A 168 -22.78 0.07 -11.64
CA GLU A 168 -23.85 0.94 -11.15
C GLU A 168 -23.58 1.19 -9.66
N LEU A 169 -23.47 2.46 -9.27
CA LEU A 169 -23.26 2.85 -7.88
C LEU A 169 -24.61 3.12 -7.19
N PRO A 170 -24.76 2.80 -5.90
CA PRO A 170 -25.97 3.11 -5.12
C PRO A 170 -26.31 4.61 -5.18
N ASP A 171 -27.60 4.96 -5.05
CA ASP A 171 -28.04 6.36 -5.11
C ASP A 171 -27.47 7.22 -3.99
N ASP A 172 -27.18 6.63 -2.85
CA ASP A 172 -26.57 7.25 -1.68
C ASP A 172 -25.03 7.16 -1.65
N TRP A 173 -24.42 6.71 -2.76
CA TRP A 173 -22.95 6.61 -2.84
C TRP A 173 -22.29 7.98 -2.73
N PHE A 174 -21.21 8.04 -1.98
CA PHE A 174 -20.35 9.20 -1.80
C PHE A 174 -18.88 8.79 -1.89
N PRO A 175 -17.97 9.60 -2.47
CA PRO A 175 -16.55 9.28 -2.61
C PRO A 175 -15.79 9.21 -1.27
#